data_8cbb8c84215891fbd8e7e2ca74b89402
#
_entry.id   8cbb8c84215891fbd8e7e2ca74b89402
#
_cell.length_a   1.000
_cell.length_b   1.000
_cell.length_c   1.000
_cell.angle_alpha   90.00
_cell.angle_beta   90.00
_cell.angle_gamma   90.00
#
_symmetry.space_group_name_H-M   'P 1'
#
loop_
_entity.id
_entity.type
_entity.pdbx_description
1 polymer ?
#
loop_
_entity_poly.entity_id
_entity_poly.type
_entity_poly.pdbx_seq_one_letter_code
_entity_poly.pdbx_strand_id
1 'polypeptide(L)'
;GQASVDAKRKMGTTGYCMGGPIVMRTAANFADRIGAGGSFHGGGLVTDKPDSPHLLVPKIKASMLIAIAANDDEREPNAKVALREAFDKAKVPAEIEVYAGTKHGWCPPDAAVYDEASAEKAWARLLATLKAGIA
;
A
#
# COMPACT_ATOMS: atom_id res chain seq x y z
N GLY A 1 -20.42 18.72 2.10
CA GLY A 1 -19.17 18.51 1.37
C GLY A 1 -18.68 19.80 0.73
N GLN A 2 -17.39 19.89 0.43
CA GLN A 2 -16.87 21.07 -0.26
C GLN A 2 -17.22 21.01 -1.76
N ALA A 3 -17.57 22.15 -2.36
CA ALA A 3 -17.96 22.23 -3.77
C ALA A 3 -16.85 21.81 -4.75
N SER A 4 -15.59 21.84 -4.30
CA SER A 4 -14.42 21.40 -5.08
C SER A 4 -14.21 19.88 -5.13
N VAL A 5 -14.99 19.12 -4.38
CA VAL A 5 -14.87 17.64 -4.30
C VAL A 5 -16.01 16.98 -5.06
N ASP A 6 -15.68 16.22 -6.10
CA ASP A 6 -16.64 15.34 -6.75
C ASP A 6 -16.88 14.09 -5.90
N ALA A 7 -17.99 14.08 -5.16
CA ALA A 7 -18.34 12.99 -4.27
C ALA A 7 -18.66 11.66 -4.98
N LYS A 8 -18.81 11.66 -6.30
CA LYS A 8 -19.12 10.46 -7.10
C LYS A 8 -17.87 9.76 -7.64
N ARG A 9 -16.74 10.47 -7.73
CA ARG A 9 -15.49 9.91 -8.25
C ARG A 9 -14.78 9.04 -7.22
N LYS A 10 -14.01 8.08 -7.70
CA LYS A 10 -13.08 7.29 -6.88
C LYS A 10 -11.96 8.17 -6.33
N MET A 11 -11.43 7.76 -5.19
CA MET A 11 -10.30 8.41 -4.53
C MET A 11 -9.13 7.44 -4.37
N GLY A 12 -7.93 7.98 -4.25
CA GLY A 12 -6.75 7.24 -3.82
C GLY A 12 -6.48 7.44 -2.32
N THR A 13 -5.83 6.47 -1.70
CA THR A 13 -5.33 6.55 -0.33
C THR A 13 -3.87 6.13 -0.28
N THR A 14 -3.03 6.88 0.43
CA THR A 14 -1.61 6.58 0.59
C THR A 14 -1.21 6.63 2.05
N GLY A 15 -0.25 5.80 2.43
CA GLY A 15 0.24 5.79 3.79
C GLY A 15 1.67 5.26 3.89
N TYR A 16 2.41 5.83 4.82
CA TYR A 16 3.81 5.57 5.09
C TYR A 16 3.97 5.02 6.50
N CYS A 17 4.91 4.11 6.73
CA CYS A 17 5.13 3.49 8.04
C CYS A 17 3.83 2.92 8.63
N MET A 18 3.38 3.41 9.77
CA MET A 18 2.12 3.06 10.43
C MET A 18 0.89 3.36 9.55
N GLY A 19 1.02 4.23 8.55
CA GLY A 19 -0.02 4.51 7.55
C GLY A 19 -0.32 3.33 6.62
N GLY A 20 0.61 2.39 6.45
CA GLY A 20 0.43 1.23 5.57
C GLY A 20 -0.79 0.37 5.91
N PRO A 21 -0.91 -0.16 7.14
CA PRO A 21 -2.11 -0.90 7.54
C PRO A 21 -3.38 -0.05 7.53
N ILE A 22 -3.28 1.27 7.75
CA ILE A 22 -4.42 2.18 7.63
C ILE A 22 -4.92 2.25 6.18
N VAL A 23 -4.03 2.31 5.19
CA VAL A 23 -4.39 2.26 3.76
C VAL A 23 -5.20 1.01 3.45
N MET A 24 -4.75 -0.16 3.89
CA MET A 24 -5.47 -1.41 3.64
C MET A 24 -6.86 -1.43 4.29
N ARG A 25 -6.96 -0.96 5.54
CA ARG A 25 -8.25 -0.84 6.25
C ARG A 25 -9.17 0.17 5.56
N THR A 26 -8.65 1.29 5.09
CA THR A 26 -9.40 2.31 4.35
C THR A 26 -9.93 1.75 3.04
N ALA A 27 -9.06 1.09 2.25
CA ALA A 27 -9.45 0.48 0.99
C ALA A 27 -10.53 -0.60 1.15
N ALA A 28 -10.46 -1.39 2.24
CA ALA A 28 -11.46 -2.42 2.53
C ALA A 28 -12.79 -1.87 3.04
N ASN A 29 -12.74 -0.87 3.94
CA ASN A 29 -13.96 -0.33 4.56
C ASN A 29 -14.71 0.65 3.67
N PHE A 30 -14.02 1.28 2.72
CA PHE A 30 -14.59 2.24 1.78
C PHE A 30 -14.39 1.79 0.32
N ALA A 31 -14.57 0.48 0.07
CA ALA A 31 -14.28 -0.13 -1.24
C ALA A 31 -15.05 0.50 -2.41
N ASP A 32 -16.21 1.07 -2.16
CA ASP A 32 -16.99 1.76 -3.22
C ASP A 32 -16.43 3.15 -3.55
N ARG A 33 -15.60 3.72 -2.69
CA ARG A 33 -14.99 5.04 -2.87
C ARG A 33 -13.50 4.99 -3.20
N ILE A 34 -12.79 4.00 -2.68
CA ILE A 34 -11.34 3.89 -2.89
C ILE A 34 -11.09 3.05 -4.15
N GLY A 35 -10.47 3.69 -5.15
CA GLY A 35 -10.08 3.04 -6.40
C GLY A 35 -8.60 2.67 -6.47
N ALA A 36 -7.76 3.31 -5.66
CA ALA A 36 -6.33 3.01 -5.58
C ALA A 36 -5.77 3.18 -4.16
N GLY A 37 -4.79 2.38 -3.80
CA GLY A 37 -4.11 2.48 -2.51
C GLY A 37 -2.62 2.23 -2.61
N GLY A 38 -1.80 2.99 -1.87
CA GLY A 38 -0.35 2.82 -1.79
C GLY A 38 0.14 2.75 -0.35
N SER A 39 0.78 1.64 0.01
CA SER A 39 1.46 1.44 1.29
C SER A 39 2.97 1.46 1.08
N PHE A 40 3.68 2.36 1.76
CA PHE A 40 5.12 2.52 1.67
C PHE A 40 5.78 2.19 3.00
N HIS A 41 6.73 1.25 2.97
CA HIS A 41 7.40 0.74 4.18
C HIS A 41 6.44 0.55 5.37
N GLY A 42 5.25 0.00 5.10
CA GLY A 42 4.24 -0.28 6.11
C GLY A 42 4.61 -1.52 6.94
N GLY A 43 4.59 -1.37 8.26
CA GLY A 43 4.71 -2.51 9.16
C GLY A 43 3.35 -3.09 9.56
N GLY A 44 3.32 -4.36 9.97
CA GLY A 44 2.11 -4.98 10.50
C GLY A 44 0.98 -5.18 9.47
N LEU A 45 1.32 -5.34 8.19
CA LEU A 45 0.35 -5.67 7.14
C LEU A 45 -0.16 -7.11 7.25
N VAL A 46 0.68 -7.99 7.77
CA VAL A 46 0.38 -9.38 8.07
C VAL A 46 0.73 -9.64 9.54
N THR A 47 -0.24 -10.04 10.31
CA THR A 47 -0.07 -10.39 11.72
C THR A 47 -0.85 -11.67 12.03
N ASP A 48 -0.60 -12.26 13.18
CA ASP A 48 -1.34 -13.43 13.71
C ASP A 48 -2.69 -13.07 14.36
N LYS A 49 -3.02 -11.77 14.40
CA LYS A 49 -4.27 -11.29 14.99
C LYS A 49 -5.46 -11.47 14.06
N PRO A 50 -6.68 -11.69 14.59
CA PRO A 50 -7.88 -11.86 13.78
C PRO A 50 -8.29 -10.62 12.99
N ASP A 51 -7.75 -9.45 13.31
CA ASP A 51 -7.97 -8.18 12.62
C ASP A 51 -6.79 -7.78 11.73
N SER A 52 -5.92 -8.72 11.38
CA SER A 52 -4.77 -8.47 10.50
C SER A 52 -5.19 -7.85 9.16
N PRO A 53 -4.51 -6.80 8.69
CA PRO A 53 -4.88 -6.11 7.45
C PRO A 53 -5.00 -7.01 6.22
N HIS A 54 -4.13 -8.01 6.06
CA HIS A 54 -4.19 -8.92 4.91
C HIS A 54 -5.50 -9.75 4.85
N LEU A 55 -6.17 -9.97 5.98
CA LEU A 55 -7.47 -10.66 6.03
C LEU A 55 -8.61 -9.81 5.45
N LEU A 56 -8.41 -8.52 5.29
CA LEU A 56 -9.39 -7.60 4.71
C LEU A 56 -9.32 -7.54 3.18
N VAL A 57 -8.29 -8.11 2.56
CA VAL A 57 -8.08 -8.07 1.10
C VAL A 57 -9.31 -8.48 0.30
N PRO A 58 -10.10 -9.50 0.68
CA PRO A 58 -11.33 -9.85 -0.07
C PRO A 58 -12.38 -8.74 -0.18
N LYS A 59 -12.30 -7.72 0.67
CA LYS A 59 -13.20 -6.55 0.64
C LYS A 59 -12.68 -5.42 -0.23
N ILE A 60 -11.40 -5.45 -0.62
CA ILE A 60 -10.75 -4.39 -1.41
C ILE A 60 -11.18 -4.52 -2.87
N LYS A 61 -11.53 -3.38 -3.48
CA LYS A 61 -11.83 -3.25 -4.92
C LYS A 61 -10.82 -2.35 -5.64
N ALA A 62 -9.85 -1.82 -4.91
CA ALA A 62 -8.86 -0.87 -5.40
C ALA A 62 -7.65 -1.56 -6.04
N SER A 63 -6.99 -0.86 -6.97
CA SER A 63 -5.62 -1.21 -7.38
C SER A 63 -4.66 -0.85 -6.26
N MET A 64 -3.80 -1.78 -5.84
CA MET A 64 -2.95 -1.60 -4.67
C MET A 64 -1.47 -1.64 -5.03
N LEU A 65 -0.69 -0.79 -4.35
CA LEU A 65 0.77 -0.80 -4.35
C LEU A 65 1.26 -1.06 -2.93
N ILE A 66 2.06 -2.09 -2.75
CA ILE A 66 2.70 -2.43 -1.48
C ILE A 66 4.22 -2.40 -1.68
N ALA A 67 4.83 -1.31 -1.29
CA ALA A 67 6.27 -1.09 -1.38
C ALA A 67 6.93 -1.41 -0.03
N ILE A 68 7.70 -2.48 0.03
CA ILE A 68 8.27 -3.05 1.26
C ILE A 68 9.74 -2.65 1.37
N ALA A 69 10.18 -2.20 2.54
CA ALA A 69 11.59 -1.96 2.81
C ALA A 69 12.37 -3.28 2.92
N ALA A 70 13.63 -3.30 2.45
CA ALA A 70 14.43 -4.51 2.50
C ALA A 70 14.61 -5.03 3.92
N ASN A 71 14.88 -4.15 4.89
CA ASN A 71 15.05 -4.57 6.30
C ASN A 71 13.73 -4.98 6.98
N ASP A 72 12.58 -4.51 6.49
CA ASP A 72 11.27 -5.01 6.95
C ASP A 72 11.02 -6.43 6.42
N ASP A 73 11.38 -6.69 5.16
CA ASP A 73 11.29 -8.02 4.55
C ASP A 73 12.22 -9.03 5.23
N GLU A 74 13.43 -8.62 5.62
CA GLU A 74 14.35 -9.47 6.36
C GLU A 74 13.80 -9.90 7.72
N ARG A 75 13.04 -9.03 8.39
CA ARG A 75 12.39 -9.34 9.68
C ARG A 75 11.15 -10.20 9.54
N GLU A 76 10.38 -9.99 8.49
CA GLU A 76 9.10 -10.65 8.25
C GLU A 76 9.02 -11.23 6.81
N PRO A 77 9.91 -12.18 6.44
CA PRO A 77 10.03 -12.63 5.06
C PRO A 77 8.76 -13.30 4.50
N ASN A 78 7.90 -13.81 5.37
CA ASN A 78 6.64 -14.44 4.97
C ASN A 78 5.51 -13.43 4.70
N ALA A 79 5.65 -12.16 5.09
CA ALA A 79 4.60 -11.17 4.94
C ALA A 79 4.28 -10.91 3.47
N LYS A 80 5.30 -10.74 2.60
CA LYS A 80 5.09 -10.55 1.15
C LYS A 80 4.41 -11.74 0.49
N VAL A 81 4.71 -12.96 0.96
CA VAL A 81 4.10 -14.19 0.44
C VAL A 81 2.61 -14.24 0.81
N ALA A 82 2.30 -14.02 2.08
CA ALA A 82 0.91 -14.00 2.55
C ALA A 82 0.08 -12.88 1.88
N LEU A 83 0.67 -11.70 1.67
CA LEU A 83 0.03 -10.62 0.91
C LEU A 83 -0.23 -11.04 -0.53
N ARG A 84 0.77 -11.60 -1.23
CA ARG A 84 0.61 -12.06 -2.62
C ARG A 84 -0.51 -13.08 -2.73
N GLU A 85 -0.52 -14.08 -1.86
CA GLU A 85 -1.56 -15.11 -1.83
C GLU A 85 -2.96 -14.52 -1.58
N ALA A 86 -3.08 -13.58 -0.62
CA ALA A 86 -4.35 -12.94 -0.31
C ALA A 86 -4.91 -12.14 -1.50
N PHE A 87 -4.06 -11.33 -2.15
CA PHE A 87 -4.46 -10.53 -3.32
C PHE A 87 -4.79 -11.39 -4.53
N ASP A 88 -4.00 -12.44 -4.81
CA ASP A 88 -4.25 -13.35 -5.92
C ASP A 88 -5.54 -14.15 -5.73
N LYS A 89 -5.76 -14.68 -4.53
CA LYS A 89 -6.98 -15.42 -4.18
C LYS A 89 -8.24 -14.56 -4.31
N ALA A 90 -8.16 -13.29 -3.90
CA ALA A 90 -9.27 -12.34 -3.99
C ALA A 90 -9.40 -11.73 -5.39
N LYS A 91 -8.47 -11.97 -6.31
CA LYS A 91 -8.40 -11.36 -7.66
C LYS A 91 -8.37 -9.83 -7.60
N VAL A 92 -7.72 -9.27 -6.59
CA VAL A 92 -7.53 -7.83 -6.43
C VAL A 92 -6.19 -7.44 -7.05
N PRO A 93 -6.15 -6.47 -7.97
CA PRO A 93 -4.90 -6.03 -8.60
C PRO A 93 -3.94 -5.45 -7.56
N ALA A 94 -2.74 -6.00 -7.45
CA ALA A 94 -1.74 -5.50 -6.53
C ALA A 94 -0.32 -5.67 -7.09
N GLU A 95 0.48 -4.62 -6.96
CA GLU A 95 1.91 -4.65 -7.11
C GLU A 95 2.54 -4.74 -5.72
N ILE A 96 3.31 -5.79 -5.46
CA ILE A 96 3.97 -6.04 -4.18
C ILE A 96 5.45 -6.20 -4.48
N GLU A 97 6.27 -5.27 -3.99
CA GLU A 97 7.70 -5.27 -4.29
C GLU A 97 8.52 -4.96 -3.05
N VAL A 98 9.62 -5.70 -2.87
CA VAL A 98 10.67 -5.37 -1.91
C VAL A 98 11.69 -4.47 -2.61
N TYR A 99 11.91 -3.28 -2.06
CA TYR A 99 12.86 -2.31 -2.57
C TYR A 99 14.26 -2.61 -2.01
N ALA A 100 15.11 -3.17 -2.87
CA ALA A 100 16.45 -3.61 -2.47
C ALA A 100 17.29 -2.48 -1.90
N GLY A 101 18.05 -2.77 -0.83
CA GLY A 101 18.96 -1.81 -0.20
C GLY A 101 18.29 -0.73 0.66
N THR A 102 16.96 -0.68 0.70
CA THR A 102 16.23 0.34 1.47
C THR A 102 16.06 -0.05 2.93
N LYS A 103 15.84 0.97 3.76
CA LYS A 103 15.46 0.80 5.16
C LYS A 103 14.07 1.38 5.41
N HIS A 104 13.41 0.89 6.44
CA HIS A 104 12.13 1.43 6.87
C HIS A 104 12.19 2.96 6.98
N GLY A 105 11.30 3.67 6.27
CA GLY A 105 11.30 5.13 6.22
C GLY A 105 12.07 5.77 5.06
N TRP A 106 12.42 5.03 4.00
CA TRP A 106 13.26 5.53 2.90
C TRP A 106 12.63 6.63 2.03
N CYS A 107 11.29 6.81 2.05
CA CYS A 107 10.61 7.72 1.12
C CYS A 107 10.73 9.21 1.45
N PRO A 108 10.63 9.67 2.72
CA PRO A 108 10.70 11.09 3.04
C PRO A 108 12.12 11.66 2.84
N PRO A 109 12.26 12.81 2.14
CA PRO A 109 13.59 13.35 1.82
C PRO A 109 14.36 13.90 3.03
N ASP A 110 13.69 14.14 4.14
CA ASP A 110 14.30 14.57 5.41
C ASP A 110 14.65 13.41 6.35
N ALA A 111 14.36 12.18 5.94
CA ALA A 111 14.72 11.01 6.74
C ALA A 111 16.21 10.66 6.59
N ALA A 112 16.85 10.24 7.69
CA ALA A 112 18.24 9.81 7.67
C ALA A 112 18.51 8.60 6.76
N VAL A 113 17.47 7.82 6.47
CA VAL A 113 17.51 6.63 5.62
C VAL A 113 16.93 6.88 4.22
N TYR A 114 16.75 8.15 3.84
CA TYR A 114 16.24 8.51 2.52
C TYR A 114 17.07 7.88 1.40
N ASP A 115 16.38 7.26 0.47
CA ASP A 115 16.95 6.71 -0.76
C ASP A 115 16.23 7.30 -1.96
N GLU A 116 16.85 8.28 -2.61
CA GLU A 116 16.25 9.06 -3.69
C GLU A 116 15.78 8.15 -4.85
N ALA A 117 16.63 7.25 -5.31
CA ALA A 117 16.31 6.39 -6.45
C ALA A 117 15.10 5.50 -6.17
N SER A 118 15.03 4.91 -4.97
CA SER A 118 13.89 4.09 -4.56
C SER A 118 12.64 4.94 -4.29
N ALA A 119 12.78 6.13 -3.74
CA ALA A 119 11.66 7.05 -3.50
C ALA A 119 11.03 7.51 -4.83
N GLU A 120 11.84 7.90 -5.82
CA GLU A 120 11.37 8.27 -7.15
C GLU A 120 10.71 7.09 -7.89
N LYS A 121 11.28 5.89 -7.79
CA LYS A 121 10.65 4.68 -8.31
C LYS A 121 9.29 4.45 -7.65
N ALA A 122 9.24 4.50 -6.32
CA ALA A 122 8.00 4.30 -5.57
C ALA A 122 6.93 5.34 -5.95
N TRP A 123 7.33 6.60 -6.13
CA TRP A 123 6.45 7.67 -6.59
C TRP A 123 5.90 7.40 -7.99
N ALA A 124 6.74 7.02 -8.94
CA ALA A 124 6.31 6.66 -10.29
C ALA A 124 5.30 5.50 -10.30
N ARG A 125 5.55 4.47 -9.46
CA ARG A 125 4.61 3.34 -9.31
C ARG A 125 3.30 3.77 -8.67
N LEU A 126 3.33 4.67 -7.68
CA LEU A 126 2.12 5.23 -7.08
C LEU A 126 1.28 5.97 -8.14
N LEU A 127 1.89 6.82 -8.95
CA LEU A 127 1.17 7.53 -10.02
C LEU A 127 0.51 6.56 -11.02
N ALA A 128 1.22 5.50 -11.39
CA ALA A 128 0.66 4.44 -12.24
C ALA A 128 -0.54 3.73 -11.58
N THR A 129 -0.43 3.41 -10.29
CA THR A 129 -1.50 2.77 -9.51
C THR A 129 -2.73 3.68 -9.39
N LEU A 130 -2.51 4.97 -9.10
CA LEU A 130 -3.58 5.97 -9.05
C LEU A 130 -4.28 6.10 -10.42
N LYS A 131 -3.50 6.19 -11.50
CA LYS A 131 -4.07 6.26 -12.84
C LYS A 131 -4.92 5.03 -13.19
N ALA A 132 -4.49 3.85 -12.79
CA ALA A 132 -5.24 2.61 -13.04
C ALA A 132 -6.54 2.53 -12.25
N GLY A 133 -6.58 3.07 -11.02
CA GLY A 133 -7.70 2.88 -10.11
C GLY A 133 -8.69 4.04 -10.02
N ILE A 134 -8.29 5.28 -10.36
CA ILE A 134 -9.14 6.48 -10.17
C ILE A 134 -9.30 7.35 -11.42
N ALA A 135 -8.60 7.03 -12.50
CA ALA A 135 -8.74 7.77 -13.75
C ALA A 135 -10.07 7.48 -14.48
#